data_6506264a6c7298c06fc68c57ef2b1321
#
_entry.id   6506264a6c7298c06fc68c57ef2b1321
#
_cell.length_a   1.000
_cell.length_b   1.000
_cell.length_c   1.000
_cell.angle_alpha   90.00
_cell.angle_beta   90.00
_cell.angle_gamma   90.00
#
_symmetry.space_group_name_H-M   'P 1'
#
loop_
_entity.id
_entity.type
_entity.pdbx_description
1 polymer ?
#
loop_
_entity_poly.entity_id
_entity_poly.type
_entity_poly.pdbx_seq_one_letter_code
_entity_poly.pdbx_strand_id
1 'polypeptide(L)'
;MADSKTKSISFKSLGINNASIRYQLTSDELHALTIEKKQGKTTTLGAIAVNTGEFTGRSPKDRFIVKDAVTKDEVWWSDINIPFDADKFDTLYQKVTNYLSGKEIFVRDSFACADENYKLSIRVVNEYPWSNMFAYNMFLRPTVSELEDFSPEWTIINAPGFMANPEEDGTRQHNFAILNFTKKVALIGGTGYTGEIKKGIFSALNFILPVFKNTLPMHCSANLGKEGDTAIFFGLSGTGKTTLSTDPNRSLIGDDEHGWTAENTVFNFEGGCYAKVIHLSQKQEPEIYAAIKKGAILENVVLDSDGAVDFSDTAITQNTRVSYPIDHIKNIQTPSIGKNPKNIFFLTADAFGVLPPISKLTPSQAAYHFISGYTAKVAGTEAGVTEPTPSFSACFGAPFMPLHPTRYAEMLSEKMQEAGVNVWLINTGWSGGQYGVGRRMPLKYTRAMISAALNGDLGDYTYENYHIHSVFGVAQPRTCPGVPSELLSPRATWNNDTAYYNTAFKLSNAFRINFKQFEDLASEEIRRGGPQRYAL
;
A
#
# COMPACT_ATOMS: atom_id res chain seq x y z
N MET A 1 -6.71 33.88 20.80
CA MET A 1 -7.51 34.13 19.61
C MET A 1 -6.55 34.56 18.51
N ALA A 2 -6.10 33.66 17.70
CA ALA A 2 -5.24 33.98 16.55
C ALA A 2 -6.17 34.41 15.42
N ASP A 3 -6.02 35.68 14.99
CA ASP A 3 -6.69 36.20 13.79
C ASP A 3 -6.41 35.27 12.63
N SER A 4 -7.46 34.60 12.15
CA SER A 4 -7.40 33.85 10.92
C SER A 4 -7.24 34.87 9.77
N LYS A 5 -6.00 35.10 9.34
CA LYS A 5 -5.73 35.72 8.06
C LYS A 5 -6.29 34.77 6.99
N THR A 6 -7.58 34.92 6.72
CA THR A 6 -8.25 34.28 5.59
C THR A 6 -7.65 34.89 4.33
N LYS A 7 -6.55 34.31 3.81
CA LYS A 7 -6.19 34.51 2.41
C LYS A 7 -7.46 34.20 1.64
N SER A 8 -8.00 35.10 0.84
CA SER A 8 -9.13 34.82 -0.04
C SER A 8 -8.64 33.89 -1.13
N ILE A 9 -8.51 32.60 -0.79
CA ILE A 9 -8.16 31.56 -1.77
C ILE A 9 -9.34 31.47 -2.71
N SER A 10 -9.16 31.94 -3.92
CA SER A 10 -10.20 31.86 -4.94
C SER A 10 -10.22 30.44 -5.51
N PHE A 11 -11.29 29.69 -5.29
CA PHE A 11 -11.55 28.40 -5.92
C PHE A 11 -12.31 28.53 -7.26
N LYS A 12 -12.48 29.76 -7.75
CA LYS A 12 -13.08 30.02 -9.07
C LYS A 12 -12.32 29.32 -10.20
N SER A 13 -10.99 29.21 -10.07
CA SER A 13 -10.16 28.47 -11.03
C SER A 13 -10.45 26.97 -11.07
N LEU A 14 -11.01 26.40 -9.98
CA LEU A 14 -11.47 25.01 -9.90
C LEU A 14 -12.93 24.84 -10.33
N GLY A 15 -13.65 25.93 -10.64
CA GLY A 15 -15.07 25.89 -10.98
C GLY A 15 -16.01 25.77 -9.75
N ILE A 16 -15.50 25.90 -8.53
CA ILE A 16 -16.31 25.89 -7.29
C ILE A 16 -16.65 27.33 -6.92
N ASN A 17 -17.94 27.65 -6.91
CA ASN A 17 -18.43 29.00 -6.68
C ASN A 17 -19.22 29.11 -5.37
N ASN A 18 -19.08 30.25 -4.69
CA ASN A 18 -19.85 30.61 -3.49
C ASN A 18 -19.80 29.55 -2.36
N ALA A 19 -18.77 28.72 -2.28
CA ALA A 19 -18.61 27.76 -1.20
C ALA A 19 -18.13 28.44 0.09
N SER A 20 -18.59 27.95 1.23
CA SER A 20 -18.06 28.30 2.56
C SER A 20 -16.80 27.48 2.81
N ILE A 21 -15.64 28.11 2.78
CA ILE A 21 -14.35 27.43 2.81
C ILE A 21 -13.82 27.36 4.24
N ARG A 22 -13.57 26.12 4.72
CA ARG A 22 -12.83 25.85 5.95
C ARG A 22 -11.40 25.43 5.57
N TYR A 23 -10.44 26.33 5.74
CA TYR A 23 -9.07 26.13 5.28
C TYR A 23 -8.12 25.78 6.43
N GLN A 24 -7.29 24.75 6.24
CA GLN A 24 -6.20 24.31 7.15
C GLN A 24 -6.66 24.10 8.61
N LEU A 25 -7.86 23.56 8.80
CA LEU A 25 -8.33 23.26 10.14
C LEU A 25 -7.42 22.21 10.83
N THR A 26 -7.26 22.33 12.11
CA THR A 26 -6.55 21.36 12.94
C THR A 26 -7.32 20.05 13.05
N SER A 27 -6.64 18.98 13.45
CA SER A 27 -7.29 17.69 13.72
C SER A 27 -8.41 17.80 14.75
N ASP A 28 -8.24 18.64 15.78
CA ASP A 28 -9.24 18.86 16.84
C ASP A 28 -10.50 19.58 16.31
N GLU A 29 -10.31 20.62 15.48
CA GLU A 29 -11.44 21.34 14.87
C GLU A 29 -12.21 20.43 13.90
N LEU A 30 -11.52 19.60 13.11
CA LEU A 30 -12.15 18.63 12.20
C LEU A 30 -12.90 17.54 12.96
N HIS A 31 -12.33 17.05 14.08
CA HIS A 31 -13.00 16.12 14.98
C HIS A 31 -14.31 16.73 15.52
N ALA A 32 -14.23 17.93 16.10
CA ALA A 32 -15.40 18.62 16.66
C ALA A 32 -16.50 18.83 15.62
N LEU A 33 -16.14 19.29 14.41
CA LEU A 33 -17.10 19.47 13.30
C LEU A 33 -17.70 18.14 12.82
N THR A 34 -16.95 17.05 12.83
CA THR A 34 -17.48 15.73 12.48
C THR A 34 -18.54 15.28 13.48
N ILE A 35 -18.33 15.53 14.79
CA ILE A 35 -19.34 15.23 15.83
C ILE A 35 -20.55 16.16 15.71
N GLU A 36 -20.35 17.47 15.54
CA GLU A 36 -21.42 18.46 15.35
C GLU A 36 -22.34 18.10 14.17
N LYS A 37 -21.73 17.68 13.05
CA LYS A 37 -22.46 17.24 11.84
C LYS A 37 -23.03 15.83 11.97
N LYS A 38 -22.88 15.14 13.10
CA LYS A 38 -23.37 13.76 13.33
C LYS A 38 -22.80 12.74 12.34
N GLN A 39 -21.59 12.96 11.85
CA GLN A 39 -20.90 12.10 10.87
C GLN A 39 -19.96 11.08 11.53
N GLY A 40 -19.79 11.11 12.84
CA GLY A 40 -18.91 10.21 13.59
C GLY A 40 -19.21 10.22 15.08
N LYS A 41 -18.51 9.34 15.81
CA LYS A 41 -18.57 9.25 17.29
C LYS A 41 -17.16 9.17 17.85
N THR A 42 -16.92 9.82 18.98
CA THR A 42 -15.66 9.67 19.72
C THR A 42 -15.65 8.34 20.46
N THR A 43 -14.58 7.58 20.31
CA THR A 43 -14.40 6.28 20.99
C THR A 43 -13.79 6.47 22.38
N THR A 44 -13.84 5.43 23.22
CA THR A 44 -13.17 5.42 24.55
C THR A 44 -11.64 5.58 24.43
N LEU A 45 -11.06 5.29 23.26
CA LEU A 45 -9.63 5.51 22.97
C LEU A 45 -9.32 6.96 22.55
N GLY A 46 -10.33 7.81 22.40
CA GLY A 46 -10.19 9.20 21.95
C GLY A 46 -10.13 9.40 20.45
N ALA A 47 -10.02 8.33 19.67
CA ALA A 47 -10.13 8.37 18.21
C ALA A 47 -11.57 8.65 17.78
N ILE A 48 -11.76 9.18 16.56
CA ILE A 48 -13.10 9.29 15.97
C ILE A 48 -13.42 8.08 15.12
N ALA A 49 -14.61 7.51 15.30
CA ALA A 49 -15.14 6.44 14.46
C ALA A 49 -16.14 7.02 13.46
N VAL A 50 -15.98 6.69 12.18
CA VAL A 50 -16.84 7.11 11.07
C VAL A 50 -17.30 5.91 10.26
N ASN A 51 -18.45 6.05 9.59
CA ASN A 51 -18.95 5.07 8.64
C ASN A 51 -18.79 5.64 7.22
N THR A 52 -18.14 4.89 6.34
CA THR A 52 -17.87 5.31 4.97
C THR A 52 -19.03 5.06 4.01
N GLY A 53 -20.15 4.55 4.50
CA GLY A 53 -21.37 4.28 3.71
C GLY A 53 -21.30 2.95 2.96
N GLU A 54 -21.86 2.91 1.77
CA GLU A 54 -21.98 1.71 0.93
C GLU A 54 -20.60 1.08 0.62
N PHE A 55 -19.61 1.92 0.34
CA PHE A 55 -18.27 1.45 0.01
C PHE A 55 -17.37 1.48 1.24
N THR A 56 -17.12 0.30 1.80
CA THR A 56 -16.22 0.11 2.95
C THR A 56 -14.80 -0.26 2.55
N GLY A 57 -14.48 -0.18 1.27
CA GLY A 57 -13.18 -0.49 0.70
C GLY A 57 -13.01 0.06 -0.71
N ARG A 58 -11.86 -0.21 -1.31
CA ARG A 58 -11.58 0.20 -2.68
C ARG A 58 -12.50 -0.51 -3.68
N SER A 59 -12.85 0.22 -4.73
CA SER A 59 -13.56 -0.31 -5.90
C SER A 59 -12.62 -0.32 -7.11
N PRO A 60 -11.79 -1.36 -7.30
CA PRO A 60 -10.74 -1.35 -8.35
C PRO A 60 -11.29 -1.14 -9.76
N LYS A 61 -12.51 -1.61 -10.05
CA LYS A 61 -13.19 -1.46 -11.35
C LYS A 61 -13.79 -0.08 -11.58
N ASP A 62 -13.77 0.79 -10.58
CA ASP A 62 -14.29 2.17 -10.61
C ASP A 62 -13.16 3.19 -10.50
N ARG A 63 -11.92 2.73 -10.78
CA ARG A 63 -10.75 3.56 -10.88
C ARG A 63 -10.35 3.69 -12.34
N PHE A 64 -10.15 4.95 -12.77
CA PHE A 64 -9.93 5.27 -14.17
C PHE A 64 -8.74 6.23 -14.30
N ILE A 65 -8.12 6.20 -15.48
CA ILE A 65 -7.11 7.17 -15.90
C ILE A 65 -7.60 7.82 -17.18
N VAL A 66 -7.60 9.16 -17.24
CA VAL A 66 -7.95 9.88 -18.47
C VAL A 66 -6.94 9.53 -19.55
N LYS A 67 -7.45 9.07 -20.70
CA LYS A 67 -6.63 8.73 -21.87
C LYS A 67 -6.50 9.94 -22.77
N ASP A 68 -5.34 10.56 -22.76
CA ASP A 68 -5.03 11.77 -23.49
C ASP A 68 -3.59 11.76 -24.06
N ALA A 69 -3.08 12.89 -24.50
CA ALA A 69 -1.75 12.99 -25.10
C ALA A 69 -0.62 12.60 -24.12
N VAL A 70 -0.81 12.78 -22.81
CA VAL A 70 0.20 12.45 -21.78
C VAL A 70 0.21 10.95 -21.47
N THR A 71 -0.94 10.30 -21.49
CA THR A 71 -1.12 8.95 -20.94
C THR A 71 -1.25 7.87 -21.99
N LYS A 72 -1.69 8.20 -23.22
CA LYS A 72 -2.10 7.23 -24.26
C LYS A 72 -1.03 6.19 -24.59
N ASP A 73 0.25 6.59 -24.61
CA ASP A 73 1.38 5.75 -25.03
C ASP A 73 2.20 5.23 -23.84
N GLU A 74 2.08 5.84 -22.65
CA GLU A 74 2.85 5.48 -21.46
C GLU A 74 2.10 4.51 -20.53
N VAL A 75 0.77 4.64 -20.43
CA VAL A 75 -0.02 3.82 -19.52
C VAL A 75 -0.22 2.42 -20.09
N TRP A 76 -0.01 1.43 -19.26
CA TRP A 76 -0.37 0.04 -19.56
C TRP A 76 -1.88 -0.15 -19.43
N TRP A 77 -2.59 0.09 -20.53
CA TRP A 77 -4.04 -0.07 -20.60
C TRP A 77 -4.44 -1.53 -20.47
N SER A 78 -5.29 -1.85 -19.51
CA SER A 78 -5.69 -3.20 -19.14
C SER A 78 -6.98 -3.15 -18.30
N ASP A 79 -7.43 -4.29 -17.80
CA ASP A 79 -8.54 -4.36 -16.84
C ASP A 79 -8.23 -3.66 -15.49
N ILE A 80 -6.96 -3.32 -15.26
CA ILE A 80 -6.50 -2.61 -14.05
C ILE A 80 -6.45 -1.10 -14.29
N ASN A 81 -5.84 -0.67 -15.42
CA ASN A 81 -5.75 0.73 -15.80
C ASN A 81 -6.81 1.01 -16.87
N ILE A 82 -8.00 1.33 -16.40
CA ILE A 82 -9.19 1.53 -17.24
C ILE A 82 -9.15 2.95 -17.83
N PRO A 83 -9.21 3.10 -19.16
CA PRO A 83 -9.22 4.42 -19.79
C PRO A 83 -10.53 5.15 -19.50
N PHE A 84 -10.43 6.47 -19.31
CA PHE A 84 -11.56 7.39 -19.23
C PHE A 84 -11.48 8.43 -20.34
N ASP A 85 -12.60 8.76 -20.95
CA ASP A 85 -12.69 9.75 -22.00
C ASP A 85 -12.47 11.18 -21.46
N ALA A 86 -11.67 12.00 -22.17
CA ALA A 86 -11.29 13.33 -21.71
C ALA A 86 -12.48 14.32 -21.67
N ASP A 87 -13.37 14.26 -22.66
CA ASP A 87 -14.54 15.16 -22.72
C ASP A 87 -15.57 14.78 -21.65
N LYS A 88 -15.75 13.48 -21.43
CA LYS A 88 -16.57 12.99 -20.30
C LYS A 88 -16.00 13.39 -18.96
N PHE A 89 -14.67 13.35 -18.81
CA PHE A 89 -14.02 13.84 -17.59
C PHE A 89 -14.34 15.31 -17.34
N ASP A 90 -14.26 16.16 -18.37
CA ASP A 90 -14.53 17.59 -18.24
C ASP A 90 -15.98 17.86 -17.84
N THR A 91 -16.90 17.12 -18.42
CA THR A 91 -18.32 17.21 -18.07
C THR A 91 -18.57 16.77 -16.63
N LEU A 92 -18.02 15.62 -16.21
CA LEU A 92 -18.16 15.10 -14.85
C LEU A 92 -17.49 16.01 -13.83
N TYR A 93 -16.30 16.55 -14.15
CA TYR A 93 -15.59 17.53 -13.32
C TYR A 93 -16.47 18.78 -13.06
N GLN A 94 -17.11 19.32 -14.08
CA GLN A 94 -18.05 20.45 -13.92
C GLN A 94 -19.26 20.08 -13.06
N LYS A 95 -19.83 18.89 -13.24
CA LYS A 95 -20.96 18.42 -12.41
C LYS A 95 -20.56 18.35 -10.93
N VAL A 96 -19.35 17.79 -10.62
CA VAL A 96 -18.85 17.69 -9.24
C VAL A 96 -18.55 19.07 -8.65
N THR A 97 -17.92 19.96 -9.39
CA THR A 97 -17.60 21.32 -8.89
C THR A 97 -18.85 22.17 -8.71
N ASN A 98 -19.85 22.02 -9.57
CA ASN A 98 -21.17 22.62 -9.39
C ASN A 98 -21.90 22.07 -8.16
N TYR A 99 -21.81 20.76 -7.91
CA TYR A 99 -22.37 20.12 -6.72
C TYR A 99 -21.77 20.65 -5.41
N LEU A 100 -20.47 20.94 -5.40
CA LEU A 100 -19.75 21.51 -4.25
C LEU A 100 -19.99 23.02 -4.11
N SER A 101 -20.45 23.69 -5.16
CA SER A 101 -20.74 25.13 -5.15
C SER A 101 -21.87 25.43 -4.16
N GLY A 102 -21.72 26.51 -3.40
CA GLY A 102 -22.67 26.92 -2.35
C GLY A 102 -22.62 26.08 -1.08
N LYS A 103 -21.85 25.00 -1.03
CA LYS A 103 -21.68 24.15 0.16
C LYS A 103 -20.55 24.62 1.07
N GLU A 104 -20.54 24.12 2.30
CA GLU A 104 -19.34 24.17 3.14
C GLU A 104 -18.37 23.08 2.67
N ILE A 105 -17.13 23.45 2.40
CA ILE A 105 -16.05 22.58 1.96
C ILE A 105 -14.82 22.74 2.85
N PHE A 106 -14.07 21.64 2.98
CA PHE A 106 -12.86 21.57 3.79
C PHE A 106 -11.65 21.48 2.88
N VAL A 107 -10.72 22.41 3.01
CA VAL A 107 -9.58 22.52 2.12
C VAL A 107 -8.28 22.44 2.90
N ARG A 108 -7.39 21.62 2.37
CA ARG A 108 -6.06 21.42 2.94
C ARG A 108 -4.99 21.47 1.86
N ASP A 109 -3.99 22.28 2.10
CA ASP A 109 -2.73 22.27 1.38
C ASP A 109 -1.73 21.38 2.14
N SER A 110 -1.03 20.52 1.42
CA SER A 110 -0.18 19.48 1.99
C SER A 110 0.91 19.10 0.98
N PHE A 111 1.85 18.25 1.40
CA PHE A 111 2.84 17.67 0.50
C PHE A 111 2.78 16.15 0.52
N ALA A 112 3.20 15.53 -0.58
CA ALA A 112 3.67 14.15 -0.62
C ALA A 112 5.18 14.14 -0.84
N CYS A 113 5.83 13.02 -0.49
CA CYS A 113 7.28 12.79 -0.56
C CYS A 113 8.08 13.59 0.47
N ALA A 114 8.74 12.85 1.36
CA ALA A 114 9.57 13.41 2.43
C ALA A 114 10.90 14.00 1.94
N ASP A 115 11.36 13.62 0.74
CA ASP A 115 12.56 14.19 0.12
C ASP A 115 12.22 15.48 -0.62
N GLU A 116 12.91 16.57 -0.29
CA GLU A 116 12.65 17.91 -0.84
C GLU A 116 12.78 17.98 -2.38
N ASN A 117 13.64 17.15 -2.99
CA ASN A 117 13.83 17.12 -4.46
C ASN A 117 12.63 16.48 -5.19
N TYR A 118 11.82 15.73 -4.47
CA TYR A 118 10.67 14.98 -4.98
C TYR A 118 9.34 15.43 -4.39
N LYS A 119 9.38 16.45 -3.51
CA LYS A 119 8.21 17.00 -2.83
C LYS A 119 7.16 17.44 -3.83
N LEU A 120 5.95 16.91 -3.69
CA LEU A 120 4.80 17.22 -4.54
C LEU A 120 3.78 18.03 -3.73
N SER A 121 3.47 19.24 -4.17
CA SER A 121 2.46 20.09 -3.51
C SER A 121 1.05 19.68 -3.91
N ILE A 122 0.19 19.45 -2.90
CA ILE A 122 -1.15 18.89 -3.08
C ILE A 122 -2.18 19.75 -2.38
N ARG A 123 -3.25 20.11 -3.10
CA ARG A 123 -4.46 20.68 -2.50
C ARG A 123 -5.55 19.63 -2.43
N VAL A 124 -6.11 19.41 -1.25
CA VAL A 124 -7.23 18.49 -1.03
C VAL A 124 -8.48 19.30 -0.71
N VAL A 125 -9.53 19.11 -1.53
CA VAL A 125 -10.85 19.69 -1.37
C VAL A 125 -11.82 18.57 -0.99
N ASN A 126 -12.38 18.62 0.20
CA ASN A 126 -13.28 17.58 0.72
C ASN A 126 -14.66 18.14 1.05
N GLU A 127 -15.70 17.36 0.80
CA GLU A 127 -17.07 17.65 1.24
C GLU A 127 -17.24 17.41 2.75
N TYR A 128 -16.50 16.45 3.35
CA TYR A 128 -16.66 16.08 4.76
C TYR A 128 -15.45 16.44 5.61
N PRO A 129 -15.64 16.89 6.88
CA PRO A 129 -14.54 17.25 7.76
C PRO A 129 -13.63 16.06 8.08
N TRP A 130 -14.19 14.86 8.31
CA TRP A 130 -13.39 13.66 8.59
C TRP A 130 -12.57 13.17 7.38
N SER A 131 -13.04 13.40 6.15
CA SER A 131 -12.21 13.14 4.95
C SER A 131 -11.01 14.10 4.87
N ASN A 132 -11.18 15.37 5.30
CA ASN A 132 -10.08 16.31 5.41
C ASN A 132 -9.13 15.99 6.57
N MET A 133 -9.66 15.44 7.67
CA MET A 133 -8.86 14.91 8.77
C MET A 133 -8.03 13.70 8.33
N PHE A 134 -8.56 12.85 7.46
CA PHE A 134 -7.79 11.77 6.82
C PHE A 134 -6.63 12.34 5.99
N ALA A 135 -6.87 13.36 5.17
CA ALA A 135 -5.81 14.02 4.43
C ALA A 135 -4.74 14.65 5.36
N TYR A 136 -5.16 15.23 6.50
CA TYR A 136 -4.25 15.69 7.57
C TYR A 136 -3.37 14.56 8.11
N ASN A 137 -3.94 13.39 8.33
CA ASN A 137 -3.20 12.24 8.84
C ASN A 137 -2.21 11.70 7.81
N MET A 138 -2.63 11.61 6.54
CA MET A 138 -1.88 10.87 5.52
C MET A 138 -0.84 11.68 4.76
N PHE A 139 -1.04 12.99 4.57
CA PHE A 139 -0.08 13.82 3.84
C PHE A 139 0.87 14.57 4.79
N LEU A 140 2.02 14.97 4.27
CA LEU A 140 2.98 15.78 4.99
C LEU A 140 2.40 17.17 5.25
N ARG A 141 2.48 17.61 6.47
CA ARG A 141 1.91 18.89 6.94
C ARG A 141 2.89 20.04 6.68
N PRO A 142 2.49 21.06 5.91
CA PRO A 142 3.31 22.23 5.68
C PRO A 142 3.54 23.03 6.97
N THR A 143 4.67 23.68 7.06
CA THR A 143 4.93 24.74 8.03
C THR A 143 4.13 26.00 7.67
N VAL A 144 4.02 26.95 8.59
CA VAL A 144 3.32 28.23 8.34
C VAL A 144 3.97 28.99 7.19
N SER A 145 5.31 29.01 7.13
CA SER A 145 6.05 29.69 6.04
C SER A 145 5.83 29.03 4.68
N GLU A 146 5.75 27.70 4.59
CA GLU A 146 5.47 27.00 3.33
C GLU A 146 4.04 27.27 2.80
N LEU A 147 3.11 27.61 3.69
CA LEU A 147 1.74 27.98 3.30
C LEU A 147 1.63 29.41 2.73
N GLU A 148 2.58 30.29 3.00
CA GLU A 148 2.51 31.70 2.55
C GLU A 148 2.55 31.79 1.02
N ASP A 149 3.39 31.00 0.35
CA ASP A 149 3.57 30.98 -1.09
C ASP A 149 3.11 29.65 -1.72
N PHE A 150 2.25 28.90 -1.03
CA PHE A 150 1.80 27.59 -1.50
C PHE A 150 1.08 27.67 -2.85
N SER A 151 1.58 26.90 -3.79
CA SER A 151 0.97 26.68 -5.11
C SER A 151 0.81 25.17 -5.35
N PRO A 152 -0.41 24.64 -5.44
CA PRO A 152 -0.61 23.22 -5.64
C PRO A 152 -0.23 22.79 -7.06
N GLU A 153 0.56 21.72 -7.16
CA GLU A 153 0.80 21.02 -8.43
C GLU A 153 -0.31 20.05 -8.75
N TRP A 154 -0.88 19.39 -7.71
CA TRP A 154 -2.00 18.47 -7.84
C TRP A 154 -3.17 18.90 -6.98
N THR A 155 -4.38 18.64 -7.48
CA THR A 155 -5.61 18.87 -6.73
C THR A 155 -6.38 17.56 -6.58
N ILE A 156 -6.79 17.22 -5.36
CA ILE A 156 -7.73 16.14 -5.07
C ILE A 156 -9.08 16.77 -4.78
N ILE A 157 -10.11 16.40 -5.52
CA ILE A 157 -11.50 16.78 -5.24
C ILE A 157 -12.23 15.51 -4.80
N ASN A 158 -12.72 15.52 -3.56
CA ASN A 158 -13.40 14.39 -2.96
C ASN A 158 -14.81 14.82 -2.50
N ALA A 159 -15.81 14.35 -3.22
CA ALA A 159 -17.23 14.63 -3.02
C ALA A 159 -18.01 13.33 -2.79
N PRO A 160 -17.95 12.72 -1.60
CA PRO A 160 -18.60 11.44 -1.32
C PRO A 160 -20.12 11.42 -1.57
N GLY A 161 -20.79 12.54 -1.37
CA GLY A 161 -22.23 12.69 -1.59
C GLY A 161 -22.64 12.92 -3.06
N PHE A 162 -21.69 13.10 -3.99
CA PHE A 162 -21.98 13.21 -5.42
C PHE A 162 -22.08 11.81 -6.04
N MET A 163 -23.23 11.46 -6.56
CA MET A 163 -23.48 10.19 -7.25
C MET A 163 -23.48 10.42 -8.76
N ALA A 164 -22.55 9.76 -9.49
CA ALA A 164 -22.54 9.82 -10.94
C ALA A 164 -23.72 9.04 -11.56
N ASN A 165 -24.17 9.48 -12.73
CA ASN A 165 -25.08 8.71 -13.58
C ASN A 165 -24.24 7.94 -14.61
N PRO A 166 -24.11 6.60 -14.51
CA PRO A 166 -23.28 5.79 -15.40
C PRO A 166 -23.58 6.00 -16.90
N GLU A 167 -24.84 6.16 -17.25
CA GLU A 167 -25.26 6.32 -18.66
C GLU A 167 -24.77 7.64 -19.27
N GLU A 168 -24.74 8.70 -18.48
CA GLU A 168 -24.33 10.04 -18.93
C GLU A 168 -22.84 10.28 -18.71
N ASP A 169 -22.34 9.93 -17.51
CA ASP A 169 -21.02 10.33 -17.03
C ASP A 169 -19.90 9.38 -17.46
N GLY A 170 -20.25 8.18 -17.97
CA GLY A 170 -19.27 7.22 -18.46
C GLY A 170 -18.57 6.41 -17.38
N THR A 171 -19.02 6.48 -16.14
CA THR A 171 -18.58 5.63 -15.04
C THR A 171 -19.25 4.26 -15.11
N ARG A 172 -18.69 3.24 -14.45
CA ARG A 172 -19.31 1.91 -14.38
C ARG A 172 -20.55 1.89 -13.47
N GLN A 173 -20.47 2.65 -12.39
CA GLN A 173 -21.56 2.84 -11.41
C GLN A 173 -21.45 4.25 -10.81
N HIS A 174 -22.20 4.54 -9.75
CA HIS A 174 -22.28 5.90 -9.20
C HIS A 174 -21.03 6.39 -8.46
N ASN A 175 -20.15 5.48 -8.00
CA ASN A 175 -18.86 5.86 -7.42
C ASN A 175 -17.74 5.82 -8.47
N PHE A 176 -16.73 6.66 -8.27
CA PHE A 176 -15.56 6.73 -9.16
C PHE A 176 -14.36 7.36 -8.47
N ALA A 177 -13.17 7.00 -8.97
CA ALA A 177 -11.91 7.68 -8.70
C ALA A 177 -11.14 7.81 -10.02
N ILE A 178 -10.99 9.02 -10.53
CA ILE A 178 -10.43 9.29 -11.86
C ILE A 178 -9.18 10.17 -11.73
N LEU A 179 -8.07 9.74 -12.35
CA LEU A 179 -6.84 10.52 -12.45
C LEU A 179 -6.75 11.19 -13.82
N ASN A 180 -6.55 12.50 -13.83
CA ASN A 180 -6.23 13.28 -15.02
C ASN A 180 -4.84 13.89 -14.88
N PHE A 181 -3.87 13.36 -15.62
CA PHE A 181 -2.47 13.77 -15.56
C PHE A 181 -2.23 15.11 -16.23
N THR A 182 -2.94 15.44 -17.29
CA THR A 182 -2.84 16.72 -17.97
C THR A 182 -3.34 17.88 -17.09
N LYS A 183 -4.48 17.68 -16.40
CA LYS A 183 -5.04 18.67 -15.48
C LYS A 183 -4.46 18.56 -14.06
N LYS A 184 -3.71 17.51 -13.78
CA LYS A 184 -3.15 17.20 -12.46
C LYS A 184 -4.23 17.14 -11.36
N VAL A 185 -5.30 16.40 -11.65
CA VAL A 185 -6.47 16.27 -10.78
C VAL A 185 -6.76 14.80 -10.49
N ALA A 186 -7.03 14.50 -9.22
CA ALA A 186 -7.70 13.28 -8.78
C ALA A 186 -9.15 13.63 -8.40
N LEU A 187 -10.12 13.12 -9.16
CA LEU A 187 -11.55 13.38 -8.97
C LEU A 187 -12.20 12.13 -8.37
N ILE A 188 -12.76 12.26 -7.15
CA ILE A 188 -13.34 11.15 -6.38
C ILE A 188 -14.77 11.52 -6.00
N GLY A 189 -15.73 10.66 -6.32
CA GLY A 189 -17.14 10.85 -5.97
C GLY A 189 -17.84 9.55 -5.66
N GLY A 190 -19.01 9.63 -5.00
CA GLY A 190 -19.89 8.52 -4.68
C GLY A 190 -19.35 7.51 -3.68
N THR A 191 -18.25 7.80 -3.01
CA THR A 191 -17.64 6.93 -1.99
C THR A 191 -17.09 7.73 -0.82
N GLY A 192 -17.41 7.31 0.39
CA GLY A 192 -16.82 7.84 1.62
C GLY A 192 -15.51 7.14 2.01
N TYR A 193 -15.13 6.05 1.34
CA TYR A 193 -13.89 5.35 1.62
C TYR A 193 -12.66 6.24 1.37
N THR A 194 -11.95 6.59 2.45
CA THR A 194 -10.89 7.61 2.39
C THR A 194 -9.63 7.13 1.68
N GLY A 195 -9.42 5.82 1.58
CA GLY A 195 -8.24 5.25 0.94
C GLY A 195 -8.03 5.68 -0.51
N GLU A 196 -9.07 6.11 -1.23
CA GLU A 196 -8.92 6.65 -2.60
C GLU A 196 -8.19 8.00 -2.62
N ILE A 197 -8.29 8.82 -1.56
CA ILE A 197 -7.59 10.11 -1.44
C ILE A 197 -6.07 9.90 -1.49
N LYS A 198 -5.54 9.00 -0.65
CA LYS A 198 -4.10 8.70 -0.64
C LYS A 198 -3.66 7.93 -1.90
N LYS A 199 -4.43 6.92 -2.31
CA LYS A 199 -4.07 6.05 -3.44
C LYS A 199 -4.13 6.74 -4.80
N GLY A 200 -4.91 7.82 -4.93
CA GLY A 200 -4.87 8.69 -6.10
C GLY A 200 -3.47 9.31 -6.29
N ILE A 201 -2.91 9.90 -5.25
CA ILE A 201 -1.56 10.49 -5.29
C ILE A 201 -0.48 9.43 -5.44
N PHE A 202 -0.63 8.26 -4.77
CA PHE A 202 0.29 7.16 -4.98
C PHE A 202 0.34 6.72 -6.45
N SER A 203 -0.82 6.55 -7.09
CA SER A 203 -0.87 6.21 -8.52
C SER A 203 -0.29 7.32 -9.40
N ALA A 204 -0.50 8.59 -9.04
CA ALA A 204 0.12 9.71 -9.75
C ALA A 204 1.66 9.67 -9.63
N LEU A 205 2.20 9.43 -8.44
CA LEU A 205 3.65 9.29 -8.22
C LEU A 205 4.23 8.05 -8.90
N ASN A 206 3.47 6.95 -8.99
CA ASN A 206 3.87 5.75 -9.73
C ASN A 206 4.00 5.97 -11.25
N PHE A 207 3.43 7.05 -11.77
CA PHE A 207 3.64 7.51 -13.14
C PHE A 207 4.74 8.58 -13.23
N ILE A 208 4.63 9.61 -12.40
CA ILE A 208 5.50 10.80 -12.45
C ILE A 208 6.97 10.44 -12.17
N LEU A 209 7.22 9.67 -11.12
CA LEU A 209 8.58 9.39 -10.67
C LEU A 209 9.40 8.58 -11.68
N PRO A 210 8.89 7.46 -12.26
CA PRO A 210 9.65 6.72 -13.26
C PRO A 210 9.73 7.43 -14.61
N VAL A 211 8.70 8.18 -15.01
CA VAL A 211 8.69 8.82 -16.34
C VAL A 211 9.56 10.09 -16.37
N PHE A 212 9.53 10.91 -15.32
CA PHE A 212 10.15 12.24 -15.35
C PHE A 212 11.31 12.43 -14.37
N LYS A 213 11.50 11.52 -13.42
CA LYS A 213 12.45 11.69 -12.30
C LYS A 213 13.44 10.53 -12.13
N ASN A 214 13.40 9.51 -12.97
CA ASN A 214 14.23 8.30 -12.86
C ASN A 214 14.27 7.72 -11.44
N THR A 215 13.13 7.69 -10.76
CA THR A 215 12.98 7.23 -9.38
C THR A 215 12.00 6.09 -9.32
N LEU A 216 12.37 4.99 -8.65
CA LEU A 216 11.51 3.82 -8.50
C LEU A 216 10.48 4.05 -7.39
N PRO A 217 9.18 4.12 -7.71
CA PRO A 217 8.13 4.09 -6.71
C PRO A 217 7.87 2.66 -6.25
N MET A 218 7.60 2.47 -4.97
CA MET A 218 7.47 1.16 -4.34
C MET A 218 6.26 1.10 -3.41
N HIS A 219 5.42 0.09 -3.59
CA HIS A 219 4.38 -0.27 -2.63
C HIS A 219 4.98 -1.18 -1.55
N CYS A 220 5.65 -0.57 -0.60
CA CYS A 220 6.44 -1.25 0.43
C CYS A 220 6.43 -0.47 1.73
N SER A 221 6.75 -1.13 2.84
CA SER A 221 7.19 -0.46 4.05
C SER A 221 8.73 -0.44 4.12
N ALA A 222 9.27 0.50 4.90
CA ALA A 222 10.72 0.62 5.07
C ALA A 222 11.09 1.05 6.50
N ASN A 223 12.23 0.57 6.97
CA ASN A 223 12.81 0.96 8.25
C ASN A 223 14.32 1.14 8.16
N LEU A 224 14.89 1.88 9.13
CA LEU A 224 16.30 2.20 9.23
C LEU A 224 16.90 1.50 10.46
N GLY A 225 17.99 0.77 10.26
CA GLY A 225 18.78 0.16 11.32
C GLY A 225 19.70 1.15 12.02
N LYS A 226 20.27 0.75 13.15
CA LYS A 226 21.20 1.57 13.95
C LYS A 226 22.49 1.91 13.19
N GLU A 227 22.89 1.05 12.26
CA GLU A 227 24.06 1.25 11.40
C GLU A 227 23.77 2.12 10.15
N GLY A 228 22.55 2.69 10.07
CA GLY A 228 22.11 3.51 8.94
C GLY A 228 21.72 2.70 7.70
N ASP A 229 21.53 1.41 7.82
CA ASP A 229 21.06 0.52 6.76
C ASP A 229 19.54 0.56 6.62
N THR A 230 19.06 0.68 5.40
CA THR A 230 17.63 0.61 5.09
C THR A 230 17.23 -0.82 4.73
N ALA A 231 16.12 -1.29 5.31
CA ALA A 231 15.43 -2.50 4.91
C ALA A 231 14.05 -2.17 4.31
N ILE A 232 13.72 -2.85 3.21
CA ILE A 232 12.51 -2.62 2.41
C ILE A 232 11.66 -3.89 2.44
N PHE A 233 10.36 -3.75 2.69
CA PHE A 233 9.43 -4.86 2.83
C PHE A 233 8.28 -4.71 1.82
N PHE A 234 8.28 -5.50 0.77
CA PHE A 234 7.15 -5.62 -0.15
C PHE A 234 6.19 -6.70 0.35
N GLY A 235 4.91 -6.53 0.10
CA GLY A 235 3.92 -7.55 0.43
C GLY A 235 2.49 -7.04 0.28
N LEU A 236 1.58 -7.95 -0.01
CA LEU A 236 0.16 -7.66 -0.08
C LEU A 236 -0.48 -7.59 1.31
N SER A 237 -1.73 -7.15 1.37
CA SER A 237 -2.49 -7.14 2.63
C SER A 237 -2.52 -8.53 3.26
N GLY A 238 -2.25 -8.63 4.56
CA GLY A 238 -2.27 -9.89 5.32
C GLY A 238 -0.97 -10.70 5.27
N THR A 239 0.06 -10.25 4.55
CA THR A 239 1.38 -10.90 4.55
C THR A 239 2.26 -10.47 5.74
N GLY A 240 1.87 -9.45 6.49
CA GLY A 240 2.59 -8.97 7.67
C GLY A 240 3.49 -7.76 7.43
N LYS A 241 3.33 -7.03 6.32
CA LYS A 241 4.17 -5.88 5.95
C LYS A 241 4.36 -4.88 7.11
N THR A 242 3.28 -4.31 7.62
CA THR A 242 3.33 -3.34 8.73
C THR A 242 3.89 -3.98 10.02
N THR A 243 3.44 -5.18 10.37
CA THR A 243 3.86 -5.91 11.59
C THR A 243 5.37 -6.23 11.59
N LEU A 244 5.95 -6.53 10.42
CA LEU A 244 7.34 -6.95 10.30
C LEU A 244 8.31 -5.77 10.10
N SER A 245 7.83 -4.68 9.51
CA SER A 245 8.63 -3.45 9.36
C SER A 245 8.68 -2.62 10.65
N THR A 246 7.70 -2.78 11.53
CA THR A 246 7.66 -2.13 12.85
C THR A 246 8.47 -2.99 13.83
N ASP A 247 9.76 -2.74 13.91
CA ASP A 247 10.70 -3.42 14.80
C ASP A 247 11.16 -2.42 15.88
N PRO A 248 11.12 -2.77 17.19
CA PRO A 248 11.54 -1.88 18.27
C PRO A 248 13.03 -1.47 18.18
N ASN A 249 13.86 -2.22 17.45
CA ASN A 249 15.29 -1.93 17.26
C ASN A 249 15.60 -1.14 15.98
N ARG A 250 14.60 -0.85 15.14
CA ARG A 250 14.76 -0.14 13.87
C ARG A 250 13.73 0.99 13.78
N SER A 251 14.10 2.14 13.24
CA SER A 251 13.21 3.31 13.12
C SER A 251 12.36 3.20 11.85
N LEU A 252 11.04 3.34 11.97
CA LEU A 252 10.12 3.30 10.84
C LEU A 252 10.33 4.52 9.93
N ILE A 253 10.59 4.30 8.65
CA ILE A 253 10.59 5.33 7.61
C ILE A 253 9.16 5.56 7.12
N GLY A 254 8.43 4.49 6.84
CA GLY A 254 7.03 4.48 6.46
C GLY A 254 6.48 3.08 6.31
N ASP A 255 5.15 2.94 6.31
CA ASP A 255 4.49 1.63 6.36
C ASP A 255 3.94 1.12 5.01
N ASP A 256 3.83 1.98 3.96
CA ASP A 256 3.12 1.57 2.74
C ASP A 256 3.70 2.07 1.41
N GLU A 257 4.21 3.31 1.30
CA GLU A 257 4.53 3.93 0.00
C GLU A 257 5.86 4.70 0.04
N HIS A 258 6.80 4.33 -0.84
CA HIS A 258 8.15 4.90 -0.87
C HIS A 258 8.66 5.14 -2.29
N GLY A 259 9.66 6.01 -2.41
CA GLY A 259 10.47 6.19 -3.61
C GLY A 259 11.93 5.80 -3.34
N TRP A 260 12.59 5.22 -4.34
CA TRP A 260 14.03 4.91 -4.30
C TRP A 260 14.75 5.67 -5.41
N THR A 261 15.58 6.62 -5.03
CA THR A 261 16.24 7.58 -5.95
C THR A 261 17.47 6.98 -6.64
N ALA A 262 18.00 7.70 -7.60
CA ALA A 262 19.26 7.37 -8.25
C ALA A 262 20.46 7.40 -7.25
N GLU A 263 20.38 8.26 -6.23
CA GLU A 263 21.40 8.44 -5.20
C GLU A 263 21.28 7.43 -4.05
N ASN A 264 20.54 6.33 -4.24
CA ASN A 264 20.29 5.29 -3.24
C ASN A 264 19.64 5.81 -1.95
N THR A 265 18.75 6.80 -2.07
CA THR A 265 17.90 7.29 -0.97
C THR A 265 16.52 6.68 -1.09
N VAL A 266 15.97 6.17 0.01
CA VAL A 266 14.59 5.69 0.13
C VAL A 266 13.82 6.70 0.96
N PHE A 267 12.71 7.24 0.42
CA PHE A 267 11.89 8.24 1.09
C PHE A 267 10.42 7.85 1.11
N ASN A 268 9.74 8.18 2.20
CA ASN A 268 8.30 7.96 2.36
C ASN A 268 7.51 9.00 1.55
N PHE A 269 6.40 8.57 0.94
CA PHE A 269 5.46 9.49 0.29
C PHE A 269 4.50 10.16 1.26
N GLU A 270 4.29 9.53 2.42
CA GLU A 270 3.21 9.84 3.34
C GLU A 270 3.69 10.47 4.65
N GLY A 271 2.78 11.20 5.31
CA GLY A 271 2.97 11.74 6.65
C GLY A 271 2.25 10.95 7.75
N GLY A 272 1.68 9.79 7.43
CA GLY A 272 0.90 8.96 8.33
C GLY A 272 0.83 7.51 7.92
N CYS A 273 0.03 6.74 8.67
CA CYS A 273 -0.20 5.33 8.45
C CYS A 273 -1.70 5.02 8.28
N TYR A 274 -2.01 4.01 7.46
CA TYR A 274 -3.37 3.55 7.21
C TYR A 274 -3.48 2.04 7.30
N ALA A 275 -3.78 1.52 8.47
CA ALA A 275 -3.72 0.11 8.81
C ALA A 275 -5.10 -0.57 8.88
N LYS A 276 -5.16 -1.89 8.65
CA LYS A 276 -6.31 -2.72 9.02
C LYS A 276 -6.35 -2.91 10.53
N VAL A 277 -7.57 -2.91 11.09
CA VAL A 277 -7.77 -3.11 12.53
C VAL A 277 -8.72 -4.27 12.86
N ILE A 278 -9.12 -5.06 11.86
CA ILE A 278 -9.89 -6.28 12.14
C ILE A 278 -9.05 -7.24 12.98
N HIS A 279 -9.63 -7.74 14.07
CA HIS A 279 -8.96 -8.59 15.07
C HIS A 279 -7.71 -7.98 15.71
N LEU A 280 -7.57 -6.65 15.69
CA LEU A 280 -6.48 -5.94 16.33
C LEU A 280 -6.47 -6.21 17.83
N SER A 281 -5.32 -6.56 18.37
CA SER A 281 -5.12 -6.70 19.82
C SER A 281 -3.81 -6.03 20.25
N GLN A 282 -3.82 -5.45 21.44
CA GLN A 282 -2.64 -4.83 22.03
C GLN A 282 -1.47 -5.81 22.19
N LYS A 283 -1.76 -7.10 22.37
CA LYS A 283 -0.73 -8.14 22.52
C LYS A 283 -0.01 -8.46 21.20
N GLN A 284 -0.73 -8.44 20.09
CA GLN A 284 -0.18 -8.82 18.78
C GLN A 284 0.48 -7.64 18.05
N GLU A 285 -0.17 -6.46 18.10
CA GLU A 285 0.27 -5.25 17.41
C GLU A 285 0.21 -4.02 18.33
N PRO A 286 1.10 -3.99 19.34
CA PRO A 286 1.06 -2.96 20.40
C PRO A 286 1.25 -1.53 19.87
N GLU A 287 2.07 -1.32 18.82
CA GLU A 287 2.30 -0.01 18.23
C GLU A 287 1.07 0.54 17.54
N ILE A 288 0.41 -0.28 16.71
CA ILE A 288 -0.83 0.14 16.00
C ILE A 288 -1.92 0.40 17.04
N TYR A 289 -2.06 -0.47 18.04
CA TYR A 289 -3.04 -0.28 19.11
C TYR A 289 -2.81 1.02 19.88
N ALA A 290 -1.57 1.32 20.24
CA ALA A 290 -1.19 2.55 20.94
C ALA A 290 -1.32 3.81 20.08
N ALA A 291 -1.30 3.68 18.76
CA ALA A 291 -1.51 4.78 17.83
C ALA A 291 -2.99 5.19 17.70
N ILE A 292 -3.92 4.34 18.15
CA ILE A 292 -5.36 4.63 18.18
C ILE A 292 -5.66 5.51 19.39
N LYS A 293 -5.55 6.82 19.18
CA LYS A 293 -5.77 7.85 20.20
C LYS A 293 -6.36 9.08 19.54
N LYS A 294 -6.54 10.16 20.28
CA LYS A 294 -6.99 11.45 19.76
C LYS A 294 -6.16 11.84 18.51
N GLY A 295 -6.83 12.21 17.43
CA GLY A 295 -6.22 12.47 16.12
C GLY A 295 -6.31 11.29 15.14
N ALA A 296 -6.54 10.07 15.61
CA ALA A 296 -6.79 8.92 14.74
C ALA A 296 -8.25 8.86 14.26
N ILE A 297 -8.45 8.29 13.07
CA ILE A 297 -9.77 8.01 12.49
C ILE A 297 -9.92 6.50 12.33
N LEU A 298 -10.98 5.95 12.90
CA LEU A 298 -11.40 4.56 12.71
C LEU A 298 -12.54 4.53 11.67
N GLU A 299 -12.42 3.69 10.66
CA GLU A 299 -13.42 3.51 9.63
C GLU A 299 -14.15 2.18 9.79
N ASN A 300 -15.49 2.26 9.81
CA ASN A 300 -16.41 1.12 9.76
C ASN A 300 -16.25 0.12 10.92
N VAL A 301 -15.75 0.58 12.06
CA VAL A 301 -15.71 -0.24 13.28
C VAL A 301 -17.08 -0.20 13.98
N VAL A 302 -17.39 -1.27 14.70
CA VAL A 302 -18.56 -1.34 15.58
C VAL A 302 -18.20 -0.85 16.97
N LEU A 303 -19.06 0.01 17.53
CA LEU A 303 -18.92 0.51 18.90
C LEU A 303 -20.01 -0.08 19.78
N ASP A 304 -19.66 -0.42 21.01
CA ASP A 304 -20.63 -0.76 22.03
C ASP A 304 -21.39 0.49 22.58
N SER A 305 -22.26 0.29 23.55
CA SER A 305 -23.05 1.36 24.18
C SER A 305 -22.19 2.44 24.85
N ASP A 306 -21.01 2.08 25.31
CA ASP A 306 -20.08 2.95 26.04
C ASP A 306 -19.05 3.64 25.12
N GLY A 307 -19.09 3.31 23.83
CA GLY A 307 -18.20 3.84 22.81
C GLY A 307 -16.85 3.09 22.73
N ALA A 308 -16.74 1.91 23.31
CA ALA A 308 -15.58 1.06 23.13
C ALA A 308 -15.64 0.34 21.78
N VAL A 309 -14.46 0.11 21.17
CA VAL A 309 -14.36 -0.50 19.84
C VAL A 309 -14.31 -2.01 19.96
N ASP A 310 -15.19 -2.72 19.27
CA ASP A 310 -15.06 -4.15 19.04
C ASP A 310 -14.31 -4.40 17.72
N PHE A 311 -13.02 -4.67 17.82
CA PHE A 311 -12.18 -4.98 16.66
C PHE A 311 -12.44 -6.36 16.05
N SER A 312 -13.23 -7.22 16.69
CA SER A 312 -13.61 -8.54 16.19
C SER A 312 -14.92 -8.52 15.40
N ASP A 313 -15.74 -7.48 15.56
CA ASP A 313 -17.04 -7.37 14.92
C ASP A 313 -16.89 -7.06 13.42
N THR A 314 -17.54 -7.85 12.60
CA THR A 314 -17.54 -7.75 11.13
C THR A 314 -18.91 -7.37 10.55
N ALA A 315 -19.85 -6.91 11.38
CA ALA A 315 -21.22 -6.59 10.96
C ALA A 315 -21.28 -5.54 9.85
N ILE A 316 -20.37 -4.56 9.86
CA ILE A 316 -20.27 -3.57 8.79
C ILE A 316 -19.36 -4.10 7.67
N THR A 317 -18.13 -4.54 8.01
CA THR A 317 -17.16 -5.02 7.05
C THR A 317 -15.99 -5.73 7.74
N GLN A 318 -15.30 -6.60 7.00
CA GLN A 318 -13.99 -7.14 7.42
C GLN A 318 -12.82 -6.18 7.07
N ASN A 319 -13.09 -5.05 6.42
CA ASN A 319 -12.09 -4.07 6.02
C ASN A 319 -12.09 -2.84 6.93
N THR A 320 -12.23 -3.05 8.24
CA THR A 320 -12.09 -1.97 9.23
C THR A 320 -10.68 -1.40 9.18
N ARG A 321 -10.56 -0.05 9.27
CA ARG A 321 -9.31 0.66 9.11
C ARG A 321 -9.08 1.69 10.21
N VAL A 322 -7.81 2.06 10.38
CA VAL A 322 -7.42 3.25 11.14
C VAL A 322 -6.43 4.07 10.34
N SER A 323 -6.59 5.39 10.34
CA SER A 323 -5.56 6.34 9.89
C SER A 323 -5.09 7.18 11.07
N TYR A 324 -3.79 7.45 11.10
CA TYR A 324 -3.15 8.29 12.11
C TYR A 324 -1.86 8.94 11.56
N PRO A 325 -1.46 10.12 12.09
CA PRO A 325 -0.16 10.71 11.75
C PRO A 325 0.99 9.79 12.16
N ILE A 326 2.08 9.78 11.42
CA ILE A 326 3.22 8.87 11.66
C ILE A 326 3.85 9.06 13.04
N ASP A 327 3.78 10.27 13.61
CA ASP A 327 4.27 10.62 14.95
C ASP A 327 3.44 9.99 16.10
N HIS A 328 2.34 9.31 15.81
CA HIS A 328 1.70 8.42 16.77
C HIS A 328 2.53 7.17 17.08
N ILE A 329 3.42 6.76 16.17
CA ILE A 329 4.39 5.68 16.37
C ILE A 329 5.63 6.25 17.08
N LYS A 330 6.13 5.56 18.11
CA LYS A 330 7.23 6.06 18.96
C LYS A 330 8.59 6.04 18.27
N ASN A 331 8.87 5.00 17.51
CA ASN A 331 10.19 4.79 16.89
C ASN A 331 10.14 5.07 15.39
N ILE A 332 10.12 6.36 15.03
CA ILE A 332 10.10 6.82 13.64
C ILE A 332 11.42 7.48 13.24
N GLN A 333 11.75 7.40 11.96
CA GLN A 333 12.81 8.16 11.34
C GLN A 333 12.30 9.54 10.93
N THR A 334 12.99 10.61 11.36
CA THR A 334 12.65 11.99 11.00
C THR A 334 13.88 12.70 10.42
N PRO A 335 13.81 13.26 9.19
CA PRO A 335 12.71 13.10 8.23
C PRO A 335 12.56 11.62 7.80
N SER A 336 11.41 11.27 7.23
CA SER A 336 11.10 9.88 6.79
C SER A 336 11.91 9.48 5.56
N ILE A 337 13.23 9.43 5.71
CA ILE A 337 14.23 9.14 4.68
C ILE A 337 15.26 8.16 5.23
N GLY A 338 15.62 7.15 4.42
CA GLY A 338 16.69 6.21 4.68
C GLY A 338 17.70 6.18 3.55
N LYS A 339 18.93 5.80 3.85
CA LYS A 339 20.01 5.61 2.86
C LYS A 339 20.50 4.17 2.91
N ASN A 340 21.35 3.81 1.96
CA ASN A 340 22.02 2.52 1.94
C ASN A 340 21.06 1.32 2.09
N PRO A 341 20.11 1.10 1.17
CA PRO A 341 19.31 -0.10 1.18
C PRO A 341 20.22 -1.33 1.12
N LYS A 342 20.08 -2.24 2.08
CA LYS A 342 20.90 -3.47 2.15
C LYS A 342 20.09 -4.74 2.04
N ASN A 343 18.83 -4.70 2.45
CA ASN A 343 17.96 -5.86 2.42
C ASN A 343 16.60 -5.52 1.86
N ILE A 344 16.09 -6.36 0.97
CA ILE A 344 14.72 -6.35 0.47
C ILE A 344 14.06 -7.66 0.87
N PHE A 345 12.85 -7.56 1.44
CA PHE A 345 12.04 -8.70 1.82
C PHE A 345 10.75 -8.71 0.99
N PHE A 346 10.56 -9.76 0.19
CA PHE A 346 9.28 -10.04 -0.45
C PHE A 346 8.46 -10.93 0.46
N LEU A 347 7.41 -10.38 1.06
CA LEU A 347 6.53 -11.08 1.97
C LEU A 347 5.41 -11.77 1.19
N THR A 348 5.26 -13.05 1.40
CA THR A 348 4.15 -13.84 0.88
C THR A 348 3.47 -14.62 2.01
N ALA A 349 2.21 -14.98 1.83
CA ALA A 349 1.51 -15.91 2.71
C ALA A 349 1.05 -17.12 1.86
N ASP A 350 1.95 -18.09 1.69
CA ASP A 350 1.65 -19.31 0.93
C ASP A 350 0.70 -20.20 1.74
N ALA A 351 -0.53 -20.38 1.25
CA ALA A 351 -1.52 -21.25 1.87
C ALA A 351 -1.44 -22.71 1.41
N PHE A 352 -0.51 -23.01 0.50
CA PHE A 352 -0.29 -24.37 0.00
C PHE A 352 0.79 -25.11 0.80
N GLY A 353 1.59 -24.38 1.60
CA GLY A 353 2.60 -24.95 2.49
C GLY A 353 3.81 -25.55 1.77
N VAL A 354 4.15 -25.03 0.59
CA VAL A 354 5.22 -25.56 -0.26
C VAL A 354 6.38 -24.60 -0.48
N LEU A 355 6.20 -23.29 -0.25
CA LEU A 355 7.30 -22.34 -0.32
C LEU A 355 8.15 -22.38 0.95
N PRO A 356 9.48 -22.29 0.83
CA PRO A 356 10.35 -22.15 2.01
C PRO A 356 9.98 -20.93 2.85
N PRO A 357 10.13 -21.00 4.18
CA PRO A 357 9.83 -19.87 5.07
C PRO A 357 10.75 -18.69 4.86
N ILE A 358 11.99 -18.93 4.41
CA ILE A 358 12.92 -17.90 3.94
C ILE A 358 13.74 -18.46 2.78
N SER A 359 13.95 -17.62 1.76
CA SER A 359 14.83 -17.94 0.62
C SER A 359 15.62 -16.71 0.21
N LYS A 360 16.90 -16.89 -0.13
CA LYS A 360 17.69 -15.86 -0.80
C LYS A 360 17.44 -15.93 -2.30
N LEU A 361 17.22 -14.78 -2.92
CA LEU A 361 16.90 -14.67 -4.35
C LEU A 361 18.09 -14.12 -5.12
N THR A 362 18.32 -14.64 -6.33
CA THR A 362 19.17 -13.99 -7.32
C THR A 362 18.46 -12.75 -7.90
N PRO A 363 19.16 -11.80 -8.55
CA PRO A 363 18.54 -10.64 -9.18
C PRO A 363 17.41 -11.01 -10.15
N SER A 364 17.61 -12.02 -10.98
CA SER A 364 16.59 -12.52 -11.91
C SER A 364 15.35 -13.06 -11.19
N GLN A 365 15.55 -13.85 -10.12
CA GLN A 365 14.46 -14.35 -9.29
C GLN A 365 13.73 -13.22 -8.57
N ALA A 366 14.46 -12.24 -8.07
CA ALA A 366 13.89 -11.07 -7.42
C ALA A 366 12.95 -10.31 -8.37
N ALA A 367 13.39 -10.02 -9.60
CA ALA A 367 12.57 -9.35 -10.61
C ALA A 367 11.34 -10.17 -11.00
N TYR A 368 11.49 -11.48 -11.16
CA TYR A 368 10.36 -12.38 -11.47
C TYR A 368 9.32 -12.41 -10.33
N HIS A 369 9.77 -12.57 -9.09
CA HIS A 369 8.89 -12.57 -7.91
C HIS A 369 8.24 -11.20 -7.67
N PHE A 370 8.95 -10.11 -7.96
CA PHE A 370 8.41 -8.76 -7.90
C PHE A 370 7.27 -8.56 -8.92
N ILE A 371 7.46 -8.95 -10.18
CA ILE A 371 6.40 -8.91 -11.19
C ILE A 371 5.25 -9.81 -10.79
N SER A 372 5.52 -10.98 -10.21
CA SER A 372 4.46 -11.90 -9.81
C SER A 372 3.62 -11.36 -8.65
N GLY A 373 4.27 -10.79 -7.61
CA GLY A 373 3.57 -10.24 -6.43
C GLY A 373 2.66 -11.26 -5.78
N TYR A 374 3.19 -12.47 -5.50
CA TYR A 374 2.40 -13.61 -5.06
C TYR A 374 1.99 -13.55 -3.58
N THR A 375 0.77 -13.95 -3.32
CA THR A 375 0.25 -14.41 -2.03
C THR A 375 -0.86 -15.44 -2.25
N ALA A 376 -1.41 -16.03 -1.20
CA ALA A 376 -2.61 -16.86 -1.29
C ALA A 376 -3.78 -16.20 -0.57
N LYS A 377 -4.98 -16.34 -1.12
CA LYS A 377 -6.25 -16.07 -0.45
C LYS A 377 -6.74 -17.34 0.20
N VAL A 378 -7.23 -17.25 1.42
CA VAL A 378 -7.80 -18.38 2.16
C VAL A 378 -9.27 -18.14 2.45
N ALA A 379 -10.00 -19.20 2.79
CA ALA A 379 -11.41 -19.12 3.14
C ALA A 379 -11.67 -18.03 4.21
N GLY A 380 -12.70 -17.23 4.00
CA GLY A 380 -13.08 -16.13 4.89
C GLY A 380 -12.27 -14.83 4.75
N THR A 381 -11.31 -14.75 3.82
CA THR A 381 -10.57 -13.49 3.58
C THR A 381 -11.25 -12.57 2.56
N GLU A 382 -12.04 -13.14 1.66
CA GLU A 382 -12.88 -12.43 0.68
C GLU A 382 -14.17 -13.23 0.42
N ALA A 383 -15.23 -12.54 0.04
CA ALA A 383 -16.50 -13.17 -0.32
C ALA A 383 -16.30 -14.17 -1.47
N GLY A 384 -16.80 -15.40 -1.31
CA GLY A 384 -16.74 -16.47 -2.32
C GLY A 384 -15.45 -17.31 -2.31
N VAL A 385 -14.46 -17.02 -1.47
CA VAL A 385 -13.26 -17.84 -1.32
C VAL A 385 -13.55 -18.95 -0.29
N THR A 386 -13.70 -20.19 -0.77
CA THR A 386 -13.95 -21.39 0.07
C THR A 386 -12.71 -22.26 0.23
N GLU A 387 -11.76 -22.19 -0.70
CA GLU A 387 -10.49 -22.92 -0.70
C GLU A 387 -9.30 -22.00 -0.96
N PRO A 388 -8.08 -22.38 -0.58
CA PRO A 388 -6.89 -21.60 -0.88
C PRO A 388 -6.72 -21.41 -2.39
N THR A 389 -6.56 -20.16 -2.80
CA THR A 389 -6.32 -19.81 -4.22
C THR A 389 -5.08 -18.94 -4.36
N PRO A 390 -4.21 -19.17 -5.36
CA PRO A 390 -3.10 -18.27 -5.65
C PRO A 390 -3.65 -16.88 -6.04
N SER A 391 -3.04 -15.83 -5.52
CA SER A 391 -3.35 -14.46 -5.85
C SER A 391 -2.07 -13.74 -6.27
N PHE A 392 -2.13 -13.06 -7.40
CA PHE A 392 -1.01 -12.34 -7.98
C PHE A 392 -1.38 -10.86 -8.15
N SER A 393 -0.47 -9.97 -7.76
CA SER A 393 -0.61 -8.54 -7.93
C SER A 393 0.73 -7.96 -8.31
N ALA A 394 0.92 -7.65 -9.58
CA ALA A 394 2.19 -7.19 -10.12
C ALA A 394 2.80 -6.07 -9.27
N CYS A 395 4.10 -6.17 -9.01
CA CYS A 395 4.87 -5.24 -8.20
C CYS A 395 4.30 -5.05 -6.77
N PHE A 396 3.56 -6.04 -6.25
CA PHE A 396 2.79 -5.98 -4.99
C PHE A 396 1.79 -4.82 -4.92
N GLY A 397 1.47 -4.18 -6.04
CA GLY A 397 0.66 -2.97 -6.08
C GLY A 397 -0.07 -2.75 -7.40
N ALA A 398 -0.39 -3.80 -8.17
CA ALA A 398 -0.96 -3.70 -9.52
C ALA A 398 -2.07 -2.64 -9.69
N PRO A 399 -3.05 -2.48 -8.78
CA PRO A 399 -4.11 -1.47 -8.94
C PRO A 399 -3.62 -0.03 -8.93
N PHE A 400 -2.35 0.23 -8.59
CA PHE A 400 -1.76 1.56 -8.46
C PHE A 400 -0.63 1.83 -9.43
N MET A 401 -0.30 0.84 -10.29
CA MET A 401 0.85 0.89 -11.19
C MET A 401 0.40 1.25 -12.62
N PRO A 402 0.48 2.53 -13.06
CA PRO A 402 0.01 2.92 -14.39
C PRO A 402 0.87 2.37 -15.53
N LEU A 403 2.19 2.18 -15.31
CA LEU A 403 3.10 1.69 -16.35
C LEU A 403 3.09 0.15 -16.39
N HIS A 404 3.65 -0.41 -17.47
CA HIS A 404 3.82 -1.86 -17.56
C HIS A 404 4.72 -2.39 -16.43
N PRO A 405 4.37 -3.51 -15.75
CA PRO A 405 5.11 -4.02 -14.59
C PRO A 405 6.58 -4.32 -14.86
N THR A 406 6.96 -4.68 -16.08
CA THR A 406 8.36 -4.91 -16.45
C THR A 406 9.22 -3.66 -16.30
N ARG A 407 8.69 -2.45 -16.56
CA ARG A 407 9.41 -1.19 -16.39
C ARG A 407 9.84 -0.98 -14.93
N TYR A 408 8.94 -1.22 -13.98
CA TYR A 408 9.27 -1.15 -12.56
C TYR A 408 10.25 -2.24 -12.13
N ALA A 409 10.13 -3.44 -12.69
CA ALA A 409 11.03 -4.55 -12.39
C ALA A 409 12.45 -4.32 -12.92
N GLU A 410 12.59 -3.72 -14.09
CA GLU A 410 13.89 -3.30 -14.66
C GLU A 410 14.53 -2.24 -13.76
N MET A 411 13.81 -1.20 -13.38
CA MET A 411 14.29 -0.19 -12.44
C MET A 411 14.71 -0.81 -11.10
N LEU A 412 13.94 -1.76 -10.56
CA LEU A 412 14.29 -2.46 -9.33
C LEU A 412 15.58 -3.28 -9.52
N SER A 413 15.73 -3.99 -10.65
CA SER A 413 16.91 -4.78 -10.96
C SER A 413 18.17 -3.91 -11.01
N GLU A 414 18.09 -2.77 -11.68
CA GLU A 414 19.19 -1.77 -11.74
C GLU A 414 19.56 -1.30 -10.33
N LYS A 415 18.58 -0.89 -9.52
CA LYS A 415 18.79 -0.46 -8.13
C LYS A 415 19.42 -1.53 -7.26
N MET A 416 18.95 -2.78 -7.38
CA MET A 416 19.50 -3.91 -6.62
C MET A 416 20.97 -4.18 -6.99
N GLN A 417 21.33 -4.07 -8.27
CA GLN A 417 22.70 -4.27 -8.73
C GLN A 417 23.63 -3.13 -8.27
N GLU A 418 23.18 -1.87 -8.45
CA GLU A 418 23.95 -0.68 -8.05
C GLU A 418 24.24 -0.64 -6.54
N ALA A 419 23.26 -0.98 -5.72
CA ALA A 419 23.34 -0.94 -4.26
C ALA A 419 23.91 -2.24 -3.63
N GLY A 420 24.04 -3.33 -4.39
CA GLY A 420 24.50 -4.62 -3.87
C GLY A 420 23.55 -5.21 -2.82
N VAL A 421 22.25 -5.10 -3.04
CA VAL A 421 21.22 -5.43 -2.06
C VAL A 421 20.99 -6.95 -1.98
N ASN A 422 20.85 -7.48 -0.76
CA ASN A 422 20.34 -8.84 -0.56
C ASN A 422 18.82 -8.86 -0.70
N VAL A 423 18.30 -9.84 -1.44
CA VAL A 423 16.85 -10.00 -1.62
C VAL A 423 16.38 -11.34 -1.05
N TRP A 424 15.32 -11.29 -0.29
CA TRP A 424 14.78 -12.42 0.44
C TRP A 424 13.30 -12.60 0.13
N LEU A 425 12.88 -13.84 -0.10
CA LEU A 425 11.47 -14.22 -0.12
C LEU A 425 11.12 -14.80 1.26
N ILE A 426 10.18 -14.17 1.95
CA ILE A 426 9.73 -14.57 3.29
C ILE A 426 8.31 -15.11 3.17
N ASN A 427 8.11 -16.37 3.52
CA ASN A 427 6.79 -16.98 3.59
C ASN A 427 6.24 -16.94 5.01
N THR A 428 5.21 -16.13 5.24
CA THR A 428 4.48 -16.00 6.50
C THR A 428 3.24 -16.91 6.57
N GLY A 429 3.07 -17.78 5.57
CA GLY A 429 1.93 -18.66 5.37
C GLY A 429 2.00 -19.96 6.17
N TRP A 430 1.72 -21.07 5.52
CA TRP A 430 1.56 -22.40 6.15
C TRP A 430 2.79 -23.27 5.97
N SER A 431 2.96 -24.21 6.88
CA SER A 431 3.98 -25.27 6.86
C SER A 431 3.36 -26.59 7.33
N GLY A 432 3.91 -27.73 6.89
CA GLY A 432 3.42 -29.06 7.24
C GLY A 432 2.13 -29.47 6.54
N GLY A 433 1.77 -28.79 5.46
CA GLY A 433 0.55 -29.02 4.68
C GLY A 433 -0.09 -27.70 4.25
N GLN A 434 -1.10 -27.80 3.39
CA GLN A 434 -1.89 -26.65 2.97
C GLN A 434 -2.81 -26.14 4.08
N TYR A 435 -3.42 -24.95 3.86
CA TYR A 435 -4.48 -24.42 4.74
C TYR A 435 -5.52 -25.51 5.08
N GLY A 436 -5.88 -25.61 6.37
CA GLY A 436 -6.78 -26.64 6.87
C GLY A 436 -6.07 -27.95 7.31
N VAL A 437 -4.82 -28.19 6.89
CA VAL A 437 -3.99 -29.34 7.28
C VAL A 437 -2.74 -28.89 8.03
N GLY A 438 -1.98 -28.00 7.41
CA GLY A 438 -0.77 -27.41 7.98
C GLY A 438 -1.08 -26.34 9.04
N ARG A 439 -0.01 -25.78 9.60
CA ARG A 439 -0.09 -24.68 10.58
C ARG A 439 0.55 -23.42 10.02
N ARG A 440 -0.07 -22.26 10.29
CA ARG A 440 0.54 -20.98 9.93
C ARG A 440 1.86 -20.78 10.68
N MET A 441 2.86 -20.26 9.98
CA MET A 441 4.19 -19.95 10.53
C MET A 441 4.05 -19.01 11.73
N PRO A 442 4.53 -19.38 12.92
CA PRO A 442 4.51 -18.51 14.09
C PRO A 442 5.33 -17.24 13.85
N LEU A 443 4.77 -16.07 14.19
CA LEU A 443 5.40 -14.77 13.99
C LEU A 443 6.82 -14.67 14.58
N LYS A 444 7.06 -15.36 15.71
CA LYS A 444 8.39 -15.41 16.35
C LYS A 444 9.48 -15.96 15.41
N TYR A 445 9.14 -16.97 14.60
CA TYR A 445 10.10 -17.56 13.65
C TYR A 445 10.31 -16.66 12.44
N THR A 446 9.24 -16.02 11.95
CA THR A 446 9.36 -15.03 10.87
C THR A 446 10.26 -13.86 11.29
N ARG A 447 10.08 -13.35 12.51
CA ARG A 447 10.96 -12.29 13.06
C ARG A 447 12.39 -12.76 13.22
N ALA A 448 12.62 -13.99 13.70
CA ALA A 448 13.97 -14.56 13.83
C ALA A 448 14.67 -14.65 12.45
N MET A 449 13.96 -15.11 11.42
CA MET A 449 14.50 -15.20 10.06
C MET A 449 14.87 -13.81 9.48
N ILE A 450 14.01 -12.82 9.66
CA ILE A 450 14.28 -11.45 9.23
C ILE A 450 15.48 -10.86 10.00
N SER A 451 15.53 -11.03 11.31
CA SER A 451 16.67 -10.59 12.13
C SER A 451 17.99 -11.25 11.68
N ALA A 452 17.95 -12.56 11.44
CA ALA A 452 19.14 -13.28 10.95
C ALA A 452 19.60 -12.78 9.58
N ALA A 453 18.67 -12.47 8.67
CA ALA A 453 18.99 -11.88 7.37
C ALA A 453 19.58 -10.46 7.49
N LEU A 454 19.00 -9.63 8.36
CA LEU A 454 19.46 -8.26 8.63
C LEU A 454 20.86 -8.23 9.25
N ASN A 455 21.14 -9.17 10.16
CA ASN A 455 22.45 -9.28 10.85
C ASN A 455 23.54 -9.97 10.01
N GLY A 456 23.17 -10.63 8.89
CA GLY A 456 24.09 -11.47 8.12
C GLY A 456 24.35 -12.86 8.71
N ASP A 457 23.54 -13.30 9.68
CA ASP A 457 23.72 -14.58 10.39
C ASP A 457 23.41 -15.82 9.53
N LEU A 458 22.86 -15.63 8.30
CA LEU A 458 22.56 -16.71 7.37
C LEU A 458 23.78 -17.15 6.53
N GLY A 459 24.89 -16.47 6.68
CA GLY A 459 26.14 -16.76 6.00
C GLY A 459 26.16 -16.45 4.50
N ASP A 460 27.33 -16.70 3.89
CA ASP A 460 27.54 -16.50 2.46
C ASP A 460 26.72 -17.47 1.61
N TYR A 461 26.43 -17.05 0.37
CA TYR A 461 25.67 -17.85 -0.59
C TYR A 461 26.54 -19.01 -1.14
N THR A 462 26.64 -20.08 -0.36
CA THR A 462 27.40 -21.31 -0.66
C THR A 462 26.50 -22.54 -0.51
N TYR A 463 26.91 -23.67 -1.09
CA TYR A 463 26.21 -24.95 -0.91
C TYR A 463 26.28 -25.48 0.53
N GLU A 464 27.20 -25.02 1.33
CA GLU A 464 27.30 -25.37 2.76
C GLU A 464 26.19 -24.70 3.56
N ASN A 465 25.89 -23.45 3.23
CA ASN A 465 24.89 -22.64 3.93
C ASN A 465 23.49 -22.77 3.34
N TYR A 466 23.36 -23.07 2.03
CA TYR A 466 22.09 -23.07 1.33
C TYR A 466 21.83 -24.39 0.58
N HIS A 467 20.55 -24.69 0.43
CA HIS A 467 20.02 -25.73 -0.42
C HIS A 467 19.12 -25.12 -1.50
N ILE A 468 19.27 -25.55 -2.74
CA ILE A 468 18.41 -25.07 -3.85
C ILE A 468 17.12 -25.87 -3.84
N HIS A 469 15.99 -25.17 -3.74
CA HIS A 469 14.67 -25.78 -3.78
C HIS A 469 14.39 -26.39 -5.16
N SER A 470 14.06 -27.69 -5.19
CA SER A 470 13.98 -28.46 -6.42
C SER A 470 12.91 -27.98 -7.42
N VAL A 471 11.81 -27.36 -6.96
CA VAL A 471 10.71 -26.89 -7.84
C VAL A 471 10.82 -25.40 -8.15
N PHE A 472 11.09 -24.57 -7.16
CA PHE A 472 11.11 -23.11 -7.34
C PHE A 472 12.49 -22.55 -7.65
N GLY A 473 13.56 -23.33 -7.48
CA GLY A 473 14.93 -22.92 -7.78
C GLY A 473 15.53 -21.88 -6.80
N VAL A 474 14.78 -21.49 -5.77
CA VAL A 474 15.21 -20.50 -4.77
C VAL A 474 16.14 -21.14 -3.73
N ALA A 475 17.08 -20.35 -3.18
CA ALA A 475 18.05 -20.83 -2.20
C ALA A 475 17.49 -20.69 -0.77
N GLN A 476 17.26 -21.80 -0.12
CA GLN A 476 16.80 -21.87 1.27
C GLN A 476 17.99 -22.10 2.21
N PRO A 477 18.14 -21.34 3.31
CA PRO A 477 19.21 -21.57 4.27
C PRO A 477 19.03 -22.92 4.97
N ARG A 478 20.14 -23.60 5.26
CA ARG A 478 20.14 -24.89 5.98
C ARG A 478 19.91 -24.72 7.46
N THR A 479 20.32 -23.58 8.01
CA THR A 479 20.17 -23.22 9.41
C THR A 479 19.77 -21.75 9.55
N CYS A 480 19.05 -21.43 10.61
CA CYS A 480 18.70 -20.06 10.97
C CYS A 480 18.64 -19.97 12.50
N PRO A 481 19.33 -19.00 13.13
CA PRO A 481 19.27 -18.82 14.58
C PRO A 481 17.83 -18.67 15.08
N GLY A 482 17.48 -19.42 16.12
CA GLY A 482 16.14 -19.36 16.73
C GLY A 482 15.02 -20.02 15.94
N VAL A 483 15.31 -20.68 14.81
CA VAL A 483 14.33 -21.40 13.98
C VAL A 483 14.70 -22.89 13.91
N PRO A 484 13.78 -23.83 14.19
CA PRO A 484 14.03 -25.25 14.00
C PRO A 484 14.37 -25.57 12.53
N SER A 485 15.45 -26.33 12.31
CA SER A 485 15.96 -26.59 10.96
C SER A 485 14.98 -27.34 10.05
N GLU A 486 14.13 -28.19 10.64
CA GLU A 486 13.07 -28.90 9.90
C GLU A 486 12.04 -27.95 9.29
N LEU A 487 11.81 -26.78 9.89
CA LEU A 487 10.87 -25.79 9.33
C LEU A 487 11.46 -25.08 8.11
N LEU A 488 12.80 -25.01 7.98
CA LEU A 488 13.45 -24.36 6.85
C LEU A 488 13.30 -25.16 5.54
N SER A 489 12.99 -26.45 5.63
CA SER A 489 12.70 -27.30 4.48
C SER A 489 11.22 -27.70 4.45
N PRO A 490 10.38 -27.05 3.62
CA PRO A 490 8.94 -27.35 3.58
C PRO A 490 8.65 -28.83 3.35
N ARG A 491 9.39 -29.47 2.45
CA ARG A 491 9.23 -30.90 2.17
C ARG A 491 9.37 -31.75 3.43
N ALA A 492 10.35 -31.46 4.29
CA ALA A 492 10.58 -32.22 5.52
C ALA A 492 9.42 -32.12 6.53
N THR A 493 8.54 -31.14 6.39
CA THR A 493 7.37 -30.95 7.25
C THR A 493 6.13 -31.69 6.75
N TRP A 494 6.17 -32.28 5.55
CA TRP A 494 5.05 -33.03 4.98
C TRP A 494 5.20 -34.53 5.22
N ASN A 495 4.08 -35.19 5.53
CA ASN A 495 4.04 -36.64 5.73
C ASN A 495 4.07 -37.46 4.44
N ASN A 496 3.86 -36.82 3.26
CA ASN A 496 3.79 -37.48 1.97
C ASN A 496 4.50 -36.64 0.89
N ASP A 497 5.59 -37.17 0.37
CA ASP A 497 6.43 -36.55 -0.64
C ASP A 497 5.68 -36.29 -1.95
N THR A 498 4.90 -37.27 -2.41
CA THR A 498 4.14 -37.15 -3.67
C THR A 498 3.10 -36.02 -3.57
N ALA A 499 2.40 -35.91 -2.46
CA ALA A 499 1.44 -34.84 -2.21
C ALA A 499 2.12 -33.47 -2.18
N TYR A 500 3.29 -33.38 -1.53
CA TYR A 500 4.11 -32.17 -1.52
C TYR A 500 4.50 -31.72 -2.92
N TYR A 501 5.12 -32.59 -3.72
CA TYR A 501 5.57 -32.26 -5.06
C TYR A 501 4.43 -31.93 -5.99
N ASN A 502 3.32 -32.65 -5.94
CA ASN A 502 2.13 -32.35 -6.73
C ASN A 502 1.59 -30.93 -6.42
N THR A 503 1.57 -30.56 -5.15
CA THR A 503 1.13 -29.23 -4.73
C THR A 503 2.13 -28.15 -5.16
N ALA A 504 3.43 -28.40 -5.00
CA ALA A 504 4.49 -27.47 -5.43
C ALA A 504 4.49 -27.25 -6.95
N PHE A 505 4.29 -28.30 -7.75
CA PHE A 505 4.16 -28.19 -9.21
C PHE A 505 2.91 -27.41 -9.63
N LYS A 506 1.77 -27.61 -8.95
CA LYS A 506 0.55 -26.81 -9.19
C LYS A 506 0.81 -25.33 -8.97
N LEU A 507 1.44 -24.97 -7.86
CA LEU A 507 1.78 -23.56 -7.57
C LEU A 507 2.81 -23.02 -8.57
N SER A 508 3.87 -23.77 -8.90
CA SER A 508 4.85 -23.40 -9.92
C SER A 508 4.17 -23.13 -11.27
N ASN A 509 3.20 -23.95 -11.65
CA ASN A 509 2.44 -23.72 -12.89
C ASN A 509 1.57 -22.45 -12.80
N ALA A 510 0.97 -22.16 -11.64
CA ALA A 510 0.21 -20.92 -11.45
C ALA A 510 1.09 -19.67 -11.62
N PHE A 511 2.33 -19.67 -11.13
CA PHE A 511 3.31 -18.61 -11.38
C PHE A 511 3.58 -18.43 -12.88
N ARG A 512 3.81 -19.51 -13.60
CA ARG A 512 4.09 -19.47 -15.05
C ARG A 512 2.88 -18.95 -15.85
N ILE A 513 1.67 -19.39 -15.51
CA ILE A 513 0.43 -18.92 -16.16
C ILE A 513 0.27 -17.42 -15.92
N ASN A 514 0.45 -16.96 -14.68
CA ASN A 514 0.37 -15.54 -14.36
C ASN A 514 1.41 -14.72 -15.11
N PHE A 515 2.65 -15.22 -15.24
CA PHE A 515 3.75 -14.48 -15.87
C PHE A 515 3.57 -14.30 -17.39
N LYS A 516 2.81 -15.17 -18.08
CA LYS A 516 2.60 -15.09 -19.52
C LYS A 516 2.13 -13.73 -20.03
N GLN A 517 1.32 -13.02 -19.25
CA GLN A 517 0.84 -11.68 -19.62
C GLN A 517 1.93 -10.59 -19.66
N PHE A 518 3.10 -10.88 -19.12
CA PHE A 518 4.26 -9.97 -19.06
C PHE A 518 5.42 -10.44 -19.93
N GLU A 519 5.34 -11.67 -20.47
CA GLU A 519 6.46 -12.39 -21.09
C GLU A 519 7.03 -11.64 -22.30
N ASP A 520 6.18 -11.01 -23.11
CA ASP A 520 6.58 -10.34 -24.36
C ASP A 520 7.48 -9.12 -24.11
N LEU A 521 7.27 -8.40 -22.99
CA LEU A 521 8.04 -7.21 -22.62
C LEU A 521 9.08 -7.48 -21.51
N ALA A 522 9.11 -8.68 -20.95
CA ALA A 522 10.11 -9.05 -19.95
C ALA A 522 11.44 -9.39 -20.63
N SER A 523 12.57 -8.92 -20.06
CA SER A 523 13.89 -9.32 -20.52
C SER A 523 14.12 -10.83 -20.33
N GLU A 524 15.08 -11.41 -21.07
CA GLU A 524 15.44 -12.81 -20.91
C GLU A 524 15.95 -13.11 -19.48
N GLU A 525 16.64 -12.17 -18.87
CA GLU A 525 17.10 -12.29 -17.50
C GLU A 525 15.92 -12.45 -16.52
N ILE A 526 14.88 -11.62 -16.63
CA ILE A 526 13.67 -11.72 -15.80
C ILE A 526 12.98 -13.06 -16.03
N ARG A 527 12.82 -13.48 -17.29
CA ARG A 527 12.18 -14.78 -17.63
C ARG A 527 12.89 -15.98 -17.00
N ARG A 528 14.21 -15.95 -16.92
CA ARG A 528 15.05 -17.01 -16.29
C ARG A 528 14.86 -17.11 -14.77
N GLY A 529 14.34 -16.06 -14.12
CA GLY A 529 14.08 -16.01 -12.67
C GLY A 529 12.88 -16.85 -12.22
N GLY A 530 12.07 -17.36 -13.16
CA GLY A 530 10.88 -18.15 -12.84
C GLY A 530 11.18 -19.56 -12.34
N PRO A 531 10.16 -20.27 -11.80
CA PRO A 531 10.29 -21.68 -11.44
C PRO A 531 10.75 -22.52 -12.62
N GLN A 532 11.67 -23.45 -12.37
CA GLN A 532 12.25 -24.28 -13.41
C GLN A 532 11.21 -25.18 -14.06
N ARG A 533 11.36 -25.41 -15.39
CA ARG A 533 10.54 -26.40 -16.10
C ARG A 533 11.17 -27.76 -15.85
N TYR A 534 10.58 -28.55 -14.97
CA TYR A 534 10.83 -29.99 -14.97
C TYR A 534 9.87 -30.63 -15.97
N ALA A 535 10.38 -31.36 -16.94
CA ALA A 535 9.58 -32.31 -17.70
C ALA A 535 9.14 -33.39 -16.71
N LEU A 536 7.82 -33.54 -16.53
CA LEU A 536 7.24 -34.69 -15.83
C LEU A 536 7.42 -35.94 -16.66
#